data_c0ecd95b70ef371599644cfbf7bfaa50
#
_entry.id   c0ecd95b70ef371599644cfbf7bfaa50
#
_cell.length_a   1.000
_cell.length_b   1.000
_cell.length_c   1.000
_cell.angle_alpha   90.00
_cell.angle_beta   90.00
_cell.angle_gamma   90.00
#
_symmetry.space_group_name_H-M   'P 1'
#
loop_
_entity.id
_entity.type
_entity.pdbx_description
1 polymer ?
#
loop_
_entity_poly.entity_id
_entity_poly.type
_entity_poly.pdbx_seq_one_letter_code
_entity_poly.pdbx_strand_id
1 'polypeptide(L)'
;MSGGNKKYSFYMSMGFLDQHGLLSVTDDIYQRFTPSGKITARLTDWMKATYSLRYNRTSYDRPIYLTQSLFADWARQSWPEVPAYDDNGYIYMDNEQLQLMVNGGRTKEVTDNLNNHFVLTLEPVKNWVTNAELNYNTQVFTQNEVRLMTYAHDYNGDAFVRNSGSYVKNNNVKSNHLNLNVYSTYDFQIRSHNFKFMAGFQYEDYTTSNSGIKNVGVINSDLAVIDLTTGYTY
;
A
#
# COMPACT_ATOMS: atom_id res chain seq x y z
N MET A 1 11.33 21.93 0.03
CA MET A 1 11.18 23.37 0.30
C MET A 1 11.14 23.57 1.79
N SER A 2 11.85 24.57 2.34
CA SER A 2 11.81 24.89 3.77
C SER A 2 11.99 26.40 3.95
N GLY A 3 11.48 26.93 5.04
CA GLY A 3 11.59 28.34 5.36
C GLY A 3 11.11 28.61 6.78
N GLY A 4 11.27 29.83 7.23
CA GLY A 4 10.79 30.25 8.54
C GLY A 4 11.44 31.51 9.07
N ASN A 5 11.06 31.82 10.27
CA ASN A 5 11.63 32.94 11.07
C ASN A 5 11.75 32.52 12.54
N LYS A 6 12.00 33.47 13.46
CA LYS A 6 12.12 33.17 14.91
C LYS A 6 10.84 32.58 15.53
N LYS A 7 9.66 32.83 14.93
CA LYS A 7 8.35 32.39 15.46
C LYS A 7 7.84 31.13 14.81
N TYR A 8 8.10 30.89 13.51
CA TYR A 8 7.64 29.70 12.82
C TYR A 8 8.65 29.21 11.80
N SER A 9 8.67 27.91 11.61
CA SER A 9 9.40 27.24 10.54
C SER A 9 8.50 26.21 9.88
N PHE A 10 8.72 26.00 8.60
CA PHE A 10 8.03 24.96 7.85
C PHE A 10 8.99 24.17 6.97
N TYR A 11 8.60 22.96 6.71
CA TYR A 11 9.25 22.06 5.77
C TYR A 11 8.18 21.37 4.95
N MET A 12 8.38 21.24 3.64
CA MET A 12 7.53 20.50 2.73
C MET A 12 8.39 19.66 1.78
N SER A 13 8.00 18.43 1.54
CA SER A 13 8.63 17.57 0.54
C SER A 13 7.58 16.76 -0.22
N MET A 14 7.93 16.38 -1.44
CA MET A 14 7.14 15.51 -2.29
C MET A 14 8.07 14.51 -2.96
N GLY A 15 7.70 13.23 -2.91
CA GLY A 15 8.38 12.15 -3.60
C GLY A 15 7.42 11.45 -4.55
N PHE A 16 7.94 11.05 -5.71
CA PHE A 16 7.24 10.21 -6.68
C PHE A 16 8.18 9.10 -7.12
N LEU A 17 7.66 7.89 -7.22
CA LEU A 17 8.34 6.72 -7.78
C LEU A 17 7.39 6.05 -8.77
N ASP A 18 7.91 5.72 -9.94
CA ASP A 18 7.26 4.93 -10.97
C ASP A 18 8.23 3.81 -11.38
N GLN A 19 7.78 2.56 -11.23
CA GLN A 19 8.61 1.40 -11.47
C GLN A 19 7.80 0.37 -12.26
N HIS A 20 8.38 -0.05 -13.38
CA HIS A 20 7.87 -1.14 -14.20
C HIS A 20 8.60 -2.44 -13.87
N GLY A 21 7.90 -3.54 -14.00
CA GLY A 21 8.47 -4.88 -13.82
C GLY A 21 9.44 -5.28 -14.93
N LEU A 22 10.05 -6.44 -14.75
CA LEU A 22 11.08 -6.96 -15.65
C LEU A 22 10.53 -7.89 -16.75
N LEU A 23 9.25 -8.26 -16.66
CA LEU A 23 8.65 -9.20 -17.60
C LEU A 23 8.22 -8.47 -18.88
N SER A 24 8.77 -8.90 -20.02
CA SER A 24 8.45 -8.31 -21.33
C SER A 24 7.10 -8.73 -21.90
N VAL A 25 6.51 -9.80 -21.36
CA VAL A 25 5.25 -10.37 -21.86
C VAL A 25 3.99 -9.73 -21.28
N THR A 26 4.16 -8.96 -20.21
CA THR A 26 3.06 -8.27 -19.51
C THR A 26 3.62 -7.16 -18.64
N ASP A 27 2.82 -6.13 -18.42
CA ASP A 27 3.21 -5.01 -17.57
C ASP A 27 2.79 -5.25 -16.12
N ASP A 28 3.71 -5.00 -15.19
CA ASP A 28 3.41 -4.76 -13.79
C ASP A 28 3.97 -3.39 -13.39
N ILE A 29 3.14 -2.56 -12.77
CA ILE A 29 3.43 -1.15 -12.55
C ILE A 29 3.25 -0.84 -11.07
N TYR A 30 4.33 -0.42 -10.42
CA TYR A 30 4.32 0.07 -9.05
C TYR A 30 4.55 1.56 -9.01
N GLN A 31 3.61 2.30 -8.43
CA GLN A 31 3.70 3.75 -8.27
C GLN A 31 3.61 4.12 -6.79
N ARG A 32 4.40 5.12 -6.39
CA ARG A 32 4.35 5.67 -5.04
C ARG A 32 4.40 7.19 -5.07
N PHE A 33 3.47 7.81 -4.35
CA PHE A 33 3.41 9.25 -4.15
C PHE A 33 3.47 9.57 -2.65
N THR A 34 4.42 10.41 -2.24
CA THR A 34 4.70 10.68 -0.83
C THR A 34 4.90 12.17 -0.57
N PRO A 35 3.84 12.97 -0.46
CA PRO A 35 3.93 14.33 0.07
C PRO A 35 4.07 14.32 1.58
N SER A 36 4.87 15.24 2.12
CA SER A 36 4.97 15.46 3.55
C SER A 36 5.15 16.93 3.88
N GLY A 37 4.69 17.32 5.05
CA GLY A 37 4.80 18.67 5.55
C GLY A 37 5.00 18.70 7.06
N LYS A 38 5.74 19.71 7.53
CA LYS A 38 5.94 19.97 8.94
C LYS A 38 5.90 21.47 9.19
N ILE A 39 5.12 21.88 10.17
CA ILE A 39 5.07 23.28 10.64
C ILE A 39 5.39 23.28 12.13
N THR A 40 6.28 24.15 12.53
CA THR A 40 6.60 24.43 13.94
C THR A 40 6.32 25.88 14.23
N ALA A 41 5.54 26.15 15.27
CA ALA A 41 5.20 27.50 15.72
C ALA A 41 5.59 27.67 17.20
N ARG A 42 6.33 28.75 17.52
CA ARG A 42 6.53 29.21 18.89
C ARG A 42 5.38 30.15 19.23
N LEU A 43 4.42 29.64 20.00
CA LEU A 43 3.21 30.37 20.35
C LEU A 43 3.47 31.42 21.43
N THR A 44 4.33 31.05 22.38
CA THR A 44 4.88 31.94 23.42
C THR A 44 6.35 31.59 23.64
N ASP A 45 7.02 32.29 24.58
CA ASP A 45 8.41 31.96 24.91
C ASP A 45 8.56 30.60 25.60
N TRP A 46 7.47 30.10 26.20
CA TRP A 46 7.43 28.83 26.95
C TRP A 46 6.58 27.72 26.24
N MET A 47 5.96 28.04 25.08
CA MET A 47 5.07 27.09 24.38
C MET A 47 5.40 27.00 22.89
N LYS A 48 5.64 25.78 22.42
CA LYS A 48 5.93 25.44 21.03
C LYS A 48 4.99 24.34 20.56
N ALA A 49 4.36 24.54 19.42
CA ALA A 49 3.53 23.54 18.75
C ALA A 49 4.20 23.10 17.44
N THR A 50 4.18 21.81 17.17
CA THR A 50 4.66 21.22 15.92
C THR A 50 3.59 20.32 15.36
N TYR A 51 3.25 20.50 14.10
CA TYR A 51 2.38 19.59 13.35
C TYR A 51 3.14 19.03 12.16
N SER A 52 3.07 17.70 12.00
CA SER A 52 3.66 17.00 10.87
C SER A 52 2.60 16.14 10.19
N LEU A 53 2.51 16.25 8.89
CA LEU A 53 1.65 15.46 8.03
C LEU A 53 2.52 14.67 7.07
N ARG A 54 2.25 13.36 6.94
CA ARG A 54 2.81 12.52 5.89
C ARG A 54 1.71 11.70 5.26
N TYR A 55 1.59 11.82 3.96
CA TYR A 55 0.73 10.96 3.17
C TYR A 55 1.61 10.08 2.30
N ASN A 56 1.23 8.81 2.16
CA ASN A 56 1.88 7.87 1.27
C ASN A 56 0.79 7.08 0.55
N ARG A 57 0.74 7.21 -0.77
CA ARG A 57 -0.10 6.39 -1.63
C ARG A 57 0.78 5.49 -2.47
N THR A 58 0.52 4.19 -2.39
CA THR A 58 1.11 3.19 -3.28
C THR A 58 0.02 2.58 -4.13
N SER A 59 0.31 2.35 -5.40
CA SER A 59 -0.54 1.63 -6.34
C SER A 59 0.31 0.56 -7.01
N TYR A 60 -0.14 -0.69 -6.98
CA TYR A 60 0.49 -1.80 -7.67
C TYR A 60 -0.54 -2.48 -8.55
N ASP A 61 -0.34 -2.41 -9.86
CA ASP A 61 -1.15 -3.08 -10.88
C ASP A 61 -0.32 -4.17 -11.54
N ARG A 62 -0.78 -5.41 -11.47
CA ARG A 62 -0.03 -6.59 -11.94
C ARG A 62 -0.96 -7.68 -12.44
N PRO A 63 -0.47 -8.60 -13.28
CA PRO A 63 -1.18 -9.85 -13.56
C PRO A 63 -1.52 -10.60 -12.27
N ILE A 64 -2.71 -11.19 -12.21
CA ILE A 64 -3.15 -11.93 -11.01
C ILE A 64 -2.22 -13.09 -10.69
N TYR A 65 -1.63 -13.71 -11.71
CA TYR A 65 -0.73 -14.86 -11.60
C TYR A 65 0.74 -14.50 -11.38
N LEU A 66 1.08 -13.20 -11.34
CA LEU A 66 2.43 -12.78 -10.98
C LEU A 66 2.65 -12.95 -9.47
N THR A 67 2.99 -14.18 -9.10
CA THR A 67 3.23 -14.61 -7.72
C THR A 67 4.62 -15.24 -7.59
N GLN A 68 5.11 -15.39 -6.36
CA GLN A 68 6.38 -16.08 -6.14
C GLN A 68 6.38 -17.52 -6.65
N SER A 69 5.25 -18.22 -6.57
CA SER A 69 5.10 -19.58 -7.07
C SER A 69 5.26 -19.68 -8.59
N LEU A 70 4.83 -18.66 -9.35
CA LEU A 70 4.97 -18.64 -10.80
C LEU A 70 6.45 -18.73 -11.25
N PHE A 71 7.34 -17.99 -10.62
CA PHE A 71 8.77 -18.07 -10.94
C PHE A 71 9.35 -19.45 -10.65
N ALA A 72 8.94 -20.07 -9.55
CA ALA A 72 9.33 -21.45 -9.23
C ALA A 72 8.75 -22.46 -10.23
N ASP A 73 7.52 -22.24 -10.67
CA ASP A 73 6.86 -23.11 -11.67
C ASP A 73 7.50 -22.96 -13.05
N TRP A 74 7.84 -21.73 -13.46
CA TRP A 74 8.60 -21.52 -14.69
C TRP A 74 9.96 -22.19 -14.66
N ALA A 75 10.71 -22.09 -13.58
CA ALA A 75 12.03 -22.72 -13.45
C ALA A 75 11.96 -24.25 -13.49
N ARG A 76 10.84 -24.87 -13.08
CA ARG A 76 10.67 -26.33 -13.02
C ARG A 76 9.95 -26.92 -14.24
N GLN A 77 9.02 -26.16 -14.85
CA GLN A 77 8.06 -26.66 -15.84
C GLN A 77 8.25 -26.07 -17.23
N SER A 78 9.10 -25.04 -17.39
CA SER A 78 9.43 -24.52 -18.71
C SER A 78 10.41 -25.46 -19.42
N TRP A 79 9.92 -26.13 -20.44
CA TRP A 79 10.73 -27.01 -21.27
C TRP A 79 11.34 -26.19 -22.40
N PRO A 80 12.66 -26.26 -22.63
CA PRO A 80 13.34 -25.45 -23.66
C PRO A 80 12.81 -25.67 -25.09
N GLU A 81 12.23 -26.80 -25.34
CA GLU A 81 11.63 -27.21 -26.65
C GLU A 81 10.21 -26.68 -26.85
N VAL A 82 9.53 -26.16 -25.80
CA VAL A 82 8.19 -25.59 -25.92
C VAL A 82 8.30 -24.12 -26.35
N PRO A 83 7.79 -23.78 -27.56
CA PRO A 83 7.82 -22.40 -28.02
C PRO A 83 6.85 -21.54 -27.22
N ALA A 84 7.10 -20.21 -27.22
CA ALA A 84 6.17 -19.28 -26.60
C ALA A 84 4.86 -19.13 -27.38
N TYR A 85 4.95 -19.19 -28.70
CA TYR A 85 3.83 -19.05 -29.64
C TYR A 85 3.87 -20.16 -30.69
N ASP A 86 2.70 -20.53 -31.21
CA ASP A 86 2.56 -21.41 -32.32
C ASP A 86 2.74 -20.71 -33.68
N ASP A 87 2.64 -21.48 -34.78
CA ASP A 87 2.79 -20.97 -36.16
C ASP A 87 1.67 -19.98 -36.55
N ASN A 88 0.55 -19.98 -35.84
CA ASN A 88 -0.59 -19.09 -36.03
C ASN A 88 -0.46 -17.81 -35.20
N GLY A 89 0.54 -17.72 -34.33
CA GLY A 89 0.77 -16.56 -33.44
C GLY A 89 0.01 -16.61 -32.12
N TYR A 90 -0.67 -17.71 -31.82
CA TYR A 90 -1.28 -17.93 -30.50
C TYR A 90 -0.24 -18.41 -29.48
N ILE A 91 -0.47 -18.10 -28.20
CA ILE A 91 0.34 -18.69 -27.13
C ILE A 91 0.23 -20.21 -27.21
N TYR A 92 1.40 -20.87 -27.27
CA TYR A 92 1.44 -22.32 -27.42
C TYR A 92 0.63 -23.01 -26.33
N MET A 93 -0.18 -24.03 -26.74
CA MET A 93 -1.20 -24.61 -25.84
C MET A 93 -0.64 -25.23 -24.56
N ASP A 94 0.60 -25.70 -24.56
CA ASP A 94 1.26 -26.27 -23.37
C ASP A 94 1.98 -25.20 -22.51
N ASN A 95 1.99 -23.95 -22.95
CA ASN A 95 2.55 -22.83 -22.18
C ASN A 95 1.47 -22.16 -21.32
N GLU A 96 0.92 -22.92 -20.38
CA GLU A 96 -0.16 -22.45 -19.50
C GLU A 96 0.24 -21.24 -18.67
N GLN A 97 1.48 -21.20 -18.17
CA GLN A 97 1.98 -20.11 -17.35
C GLN A 97 1.98 -18.77 -18.10
N LEU A 98 2.39 -18.79 -19.37
CA LEU A 98 2.35 -17.59 -20.21
C LEU A 98 0.91 -17.15 -20.48
N GLN A 99 0.00 -18.10 -20.75
CA GLN A 99 -1.42 -17.77 -20.93
C GLN A 99 -2.04 -17.14 -19.70
N LEU A 100 -1.77 -17.69 -18.51
CA LEU A 100 -2.25 -17.15 -17.24
C LEU A 100 -1.70 -15.75 -16.96
N MET A 101 -0.44 -15.51 -17.31
CA MET A 101 0.18 -14.19 -17.17
C MET A 101 -0.41 -13.13 -18.09
N VAL A 102 -0.68 -13.47 -19.34
CA VAL A 102 -1.16 -12.53 -20.36
C VAL A 102 -2.67 -12.33 -20.28
N ASN A 103 -3.43 -13.45 -20.15
CA ASN A 103 -4.88 -13.47 -20.31
C ASN A 103 -5.65 -13.77 -19.01
N GLY A 104 -4.97 -14.14 -17.92
CA GLY A 104 -5.61 -14.63 -16.69
C GLY A 104 -6.24 -13.56 -15.81
N GLY A 105 -6.12 -12.28 -16.18
CA GLY A 105 -6.66 -11.16 -15.43
C GLY A 105 -5.63 -10.42 -14.59
N ARG A 106 -6.08 -9.42 -13.83
CA ARG A 106 -5.20 -8.48 -13.12
C ARG A 106 -5.62 -8.27 -11.68
N THR A 107 -4.66 -7.88 -10.86
CA THR A 107 -4.85 -7.41 -9.49
C THR A 107 -4.33 -5.99 -9.38
N LYS A 108 -5.18 -5.10 -8.86
CA LYS A 108 -4.80 -3.73 -8.54
C LYS A 108 -4.91 -3.52 -7.03
N GLU A 109 -3.81 -3.16 -6.42
CA GLU A 109 -3.69 -2.89 -5.00
C GLU A 109 -3.36 -1.41 -4.79
N VAL A 110 -4.13 -0.74 -3.94
CA VAL A 110 -3.89 0.66 -3.56
C VAL A 110 -3.82 0.73 -2.05
N THR A 111 -2.76 1.32 -1.54
CA THR A 111 -2.63 1.62 -0.11
C THR A 111 -2.49 3.12 0.09
N ASP A 112 -3.42 3.70 0.81
CA ASP A 112 -3.37 5.08 1.28
C ASP A 112 -3.01 5.08 2.77
N ASN A 113 -1.93 5.76 3.13
CA ASN A 113 -1.51 5.91 4.52
C ASN A 113 -1.37 7.38 4.85
N LEU A 114 -2.15 7.86 5.82
CA LEU A 114 -2.14 9.24 6.30
C LEU A 114 -1.69 9.26 7.75
N ASN A 115 -0.53 9.84 8.01
CA ASN A 115 0.01 10.02 9.35
C ASN A 115 -0.03 11.49 9.74
N ASN A 116 -0.73 11.76 10.86
CA ASN A 116 -0.82 13.06 11.50
C ASN A 116 -0.10 12.99 12.84
N HIS A 117 0.89 13.84 13.04
CA HIS A 117 1.64 13.92 14.28
C HIS A 117 1.65 15.35 14.80
N PHE A 118 1.08 15.54 15.97
CA PHE A 118 1.03 16.81 16.69
C PHE A 118 1.85 16.71 17.97
N VAL A 119 2.70 17.69 18.19
CA VAL A 119 3.54 17.80 19.40
C VAL A 119 3.35 19.18 20.00
N LEU A 120 2.98 19.23 21.27
CA LEU A 120 2.96 20.43 22.08
C LEU A 120 4.07 20.32 23.14
N THR A 121 5.03 21.25 23.10
CA THR A 121 6.09 21.34 24.09
C THR A 121 5.86 22.59 24.97
N LEU A 122 5.84 22.38 26.26
CA LEU A 122 5.63 23.42 27.28
C LEU A 122 6.85 23.51 28.20
N GLU A 123 7.39 24.69 28.42
CA GLU A 123 8.46 24.97 29.37
C GLU A 123 8.06 26.16 30.23
N PRO A 124 7.05 26.01 31.11
CA PRO A 124 6.51 27.13 31.91
C PRO A 124 7.53 27.67 32.91
N VAL A 125 8.43 26.82 33.35
CA VAL A 125 9.53 27.16 34.27
C VAL A 125 10.81 26.56 33.69
N LYS A 126 11.95 27.25 33.85
CA LYS A 126 13.26 26.76 33.39
C LYS A 126 13.54 25.37 33.90
N ASN A 127 13.99 24.51 32.99
CA ASN A 127 14.30 23.06 33.21
C ASN A 127 13.09 22.19 33.51
N TRP A 128 11.86 22.68 33.38
CA TRP A 128 10.66 21.87 33.45
C TRP A 128 10.00 21.80 32.09
N VAL A 129 10.17 20.66 31.39
CA VAL A 129 9.65 20.46 30.04
C VAL A 129 8.55 19.40 30.06
N THR A 130 7.38 19.74 29.56
CA THR A 130 6.27 18.82 29.34
C THR A 130 6.01 18.72 27.84
N ASN A 131 5.94 17.50 27.33
CA ASN A 131 5.54 17.21 25.97
C ASN A 131 4.22 16.46 25.97
N ALA A 132 3.30 16.89 25.10
CA ALA A 132 2.09 16.15 24.74
C ALA A 132 2.16 15.86 23.24
N GLU A 133 2.12 14.59 22.90
CA GLU A 133 2.23 14.08 21.55
C GLU A 133 0.99 13.28 21.16
N LEU A 134 0.39 13.63 20.04
CA LEU A 134 -0.73 12.91 19.44
C LEU A 134 -0.31 12.43 18.07
N ASN A 135 -0.28 11.12 17.89
CA ASN A 135 -0.08 10.50 16.58
C ASN A 135 -1.38 9.78 16.17
N TYR A 136 -1.89 10.15 15.01
CA TYR A 136 -3.05 9.50 14.41
C TYR A 136 -2.71 9.04 13.00
N ASN A 137 -2.65 7.72 12.80
CA ASN A 137 -2.39 7.07 11.53
C ASN A 137 -3.68 6.41 11.04
N THR A 138 -4.02 6.68 9.78
CA THR A 138 -5.09 5.98 9.05
C THR A 138 -4.49 5.31 7.83
N GLN A 139 -4.69 4.01 7.71
CA GLN A 139 -4.32 3.24 6.53
C GLN A 139 -5.58 2.65 5.90
N VAL A 140 -5.72 2.83 4.59
CA VAL A 140 -6.75 2.20 3.77
C VAL A 140 -6.06 1.38 2.70
N PHE A 141 -6.29 0.07 2.71
CA PHE A 141 -5.86 -0.86 1.67
C PHE A 141 -7.08 -1.28 0.87
N THR A 142 -7.00 -1.11 -0.46
CA THR A 142 -8.02 -1.55 -1.41
C THR A 142 -7.38 -2.49 -2.41
N GLN A 143 -7.95 -3.67 -2.58
CA GLN A 143 -7.55 -4.66 -3.58
C GLN A 143 -8.74 -4.96 -4.49
N ASN A 144 -8.53 -4.77 -5.80
CA ASN A 144 -9.42 -5.21 -6.85
C ASN A 144 -8.73 -6.32 -7.63
N GLU A 145 -9.31 -7.51 -7.60
CA GLU A 145 -8.75 -8.72 -8.21
C GLU A 145 -9.76 -9.26 -9.23
N VAL A 146 -9.33 -9.35 -10.48
CA VAL A 146 -10.10 -9.89 -11.59
C VAL A 146 -9.38 -11.12 -12.12
N ARG A 147 -10.00 -12.28 -12.00
CA ARG A 147 -9.58 -13.50 -12.66
C ARG A 147 -10.47 -13.77 -13.85
N LEU A 148 -9.85 -14.05 -15.01
CA LEU A 148 -10.54 -14.34 -16.24
C LEU A 148 -10.38 -15.83 -16.62
N MET A 149 -11.35 -16.33 -17.36
CA MET A 149 -11.17 -17.59 -18.07
C MET A 149 -10.07 -17.45 -19.10
N THR A 150 -9.25 -18.48 -19.28
CA THR A 150 -8.23 -18.50 -20.32
C THR A 150 -8.53 -19.56 -21.35
N TYR A 151 -8.21 -19.23 -22.60
CA TYR A 151 -8.40 -20.09 -23.76
C TYR A 151 -7.05 -20.48 -24.34
N ALA A 152 -6.91 -21.72 -24.74
CA ALA A 152 -5.81 -22.19 -25.58
C ALA A 152 -6.34 -22.48 -26.98
N HIS A 153 -5.44 -22.57 -27.95
CA HIS A 153 -5.77 -22.98 -29.31
C HIS A 153 -5.07 -24.29 -29.62
N ASP A 154 -5.77 -25.19 -30.27
CA ASP A 154 -5.18 -26.43 -30.77
C ASP A 154 -4.33 -26.15 -32.04
N TYR A 155 -3.74 -27.21 -32.61
CA TYR A 155 -2.92 -27.10 -33.83
C TYR A 155 -3.70 -26.72 -35.10
N ASN A 156 -5.03 -26.76 -35.08
CA ASN A 156 -5.89 -26.27 -36.15
C ASN A 156 -6.25 -24.81 -35.96
N GLY A 157 -5.94 -24.20 -34.79
CA GLY A 157 -6.35 -22.85 -34.40
C GLY A 157 -7.71 -22.80 -33.72
N ASP A 158 -8.33 -23.94 -33.38
CA ASP A 158 -9.62 -24.01 -32.69
C ASP A 158 -9.44 -23.69 -31.20
N ALA A 159 -10.22 -22.72 -30.69
CA ALA A 159 -10.14 -22.30 -29.30
C ALA A 159 -10.85 -23.28 -28.36
N PHE A 160 -10.22 -23.62 -27.25
CA PHE A 160 -10.83 -24.37 -26.15
C PHE A 160 -10.53 -23.74 -24.79
N VAL A 161 -11.41 -23.94 -23.81
CA VAL A 161 -11.24 -23.42 -22.46
C VAL A 161 -10.11 -24.16 -21.77
N ARG A 162 -9.07 -23.46 -21.37
CA ARG A 162 -7.96 -24.02 -20.59
C ARG A 162 -8.20 -23.89 -19.08
N ASN A 163 -8.64 -22.71 -18.61
CA ASN A 163 -9.04 -22.46 -17.23
C ASN A 163 -10.42 -21.81 -17.21
N SER A 164 -11.40 -22.49 -16.63
CA SER A 164 -12.81 -22.06 -16.62
C SER A 164 -13.16 -21.13 -15.46
N GLY A 165 -12.35 -21.06 -14.40
CA GLY A 165 -12.67 -20.26 -13.22
C GLY A 165 -12.48 -18.77 -13.46
N SER A 166 -13.55 -17.99 -13.37
CA SER A 166 -13.49 -16.52 -13.41
C SER A 166 -14.18 -15.90 -12.21
N TYR A 167 -13.66 -14.76 -11.73
CA TYR A 167 -14.25 -14.02 -10.61
C TYR A 167 -13.78 -12.58 -10.57
N VAL A 168 -14.58 -11.76 -9.90
CA VAL A 168 -14.18 -10.42 -9.43
C VAL A 168 -14.21 -10.44 -7.92
N LYS A 169 -13.15 -9.91 -7.30
CA LYS A 169 -13.03 -9.79 -5.84
C LYS A 169 -12.57 -8.38 -5.47
N ASN A 170 -13.31 -7.75 -4.60
CA ASN A 170 -12.94 -6.47 -4.00
C ASN A 170 -12.72 -6.67 -2.51
N ASN A 171 -11.61 -6.19 -2.01
CA ASN A 171 -11.27 -6.23 -0.58
C ASN A 171 -10.83 -4.86 -0.11
N ASN A 172 -11.39 -4.39 1.02
CA ASN A 172 -11.04 -3.13 1.65
C ASN A 172 -10.69 -3.38 3.11
N VAL A 173 -9.50 -2.94 3.51
CA VAL A 173 -9.05 -2.97 4.90
C VAL A 173 -8.77 -1.54 5.34
N LYS A 174 -9.42 -1.11 6.40
CA LYS A 174 -9.16 0.18 7.04
C LYS A 174 -8.63 -0.04 8.44
N SER A 175 -7.46 0.53 8.72
CA SER A 175 -6.85 0.51 10.05
C SER A 175 -6.63 1.92 10.54
N ASN A 176 -7.00 2.17 11.79
CA ASN A 176 -6.72 3.43 12.47
C ASN A 176 -5.87 3.13 13.70
N HIS A 177 -4.86 3.94 13.91
CA HIS A 177 -3.97 3.84 15.06
C HIS A 177 -3.85 5.22 15.71
N LEU A 178 -4.32 5.33 16.94
CA LEU A 178 -4.21 6.50 17.79
C LEU A 178 -3.18 6.22 18.87
N ASN A 179 -2.21 7.12 19.00
CA ASN A 179 -1.21 7.07 20.07
C ASN A 179 -1.11 8.46 20.72
N LEU A 180 -1.36 8.52 22.02
CA LEU A 180 -1.25 9.71 22.84
C LEU A 180 -0.15 9.50 23.88
N ASN A 181 0.86 10.37 23.89
CA ASN A 181 1.92 10.38 24.87
C ASN A 181 1.95 11.75 25.58
N VAL A 182 1.94 11.73 26.89
CA VAL A 182 2.17 12.94 27.70
C VAL A 182 3.24 12.62 28.70
N TYR A 183 4.35 13.35 28.64
CA TYR A 183 5.45 13.16 29.58
C TYR A 183 6.04 14.49 30.00
N SER A 184 6.46 14.54 31.26
CA SER A 184 7.01 15.73 31.90
C SER A 184 8.36 15.38 32.51
N THR A 185 9.33 16.25 32.27
CA THR A 185 10.71 16.10 32.75
C THR A 185 11.09 17.35 33.53
N TYR A 186 11.68 17.15 34.71
CA TYR A 186 12.24 18.23 35.52
C TYR A 186 13.71 17.94 35.86
N ASP A 187 14.58 18.84 35.44
CA ASP A 187 16.01 18.77 35.67
C ASP A 187 16.41 19.75 36.76
N PHE A 188 17.08 19.31 37.83
CA PHE A 188 17.56 20.18 38.87
C PHE A 188 18.91 19.69 39.41
N GLN A 189 19.64 20.65 39.99
CA GLN A 189 20.96 20.40 40.54
C GLN A 189 20.99 20.70 42.03
N ILE A 190 21.52 19.79 42.84
CA ILE A 190 21.80 20.00 44.25
C ILE A 190 23.31 19.79 44.44
N ARG A 191 24.01 20.88 44.73
CA ARG A 191 25.48 20.94 44.85
C ARG A 191 26.16 20.40 43.57
N SER A 192 26.92 19.30 43.66
CA SER A 192 27.58 18.64 42.50
C SER A 192 26.77 17.52 41.86
N HIS A 193 25.55 17.28 42.33
CA HIS A 193 24.69 16.22 41.82
C HIS A 193 23.60 16.76 40.91
N ASN A 194 23.46 16.19 39.72
CA ASN A 194 22.38 16.47 38.78
C ASN A 194 21.31 15.42 38.90
N PHE A 195 20.06 15.83 39.03
CA PHE A 195 18.90 14.94 39.09
C PHE A 195 17.97 15.26 37.93
N LYS A 196 17.42 14.19 37.35
CA LYS A 196 16.40 14.27 36.32
C LYS A 196 15.24 13.36 36.68
N PHE A 197 14.07 13.94 36.85
CA PHE A 197 12.83 13.19 37.06
C PHE A 197 12.01 13.23 35.79
N MET A 198 11.41 12.09 35.45
CA MET A 198 10.49 11.97 34.32
C MET A 198 9.27 11.17 34.80
N ALA A 199 8.09 11.68 34.47
CA ALA A 199 6.83 10.99 34.62
C ALA A 199 6.04 11.11 33.31
N GLY A 200 5.29 10.08 32.95
CA GLY A 200 4.55 10.08 31.69
C GLY A 200 3.35 9.16 31.72
N PHE A 201 2.48 9.39 30.75
CA PHE A 201 1.29 8.61 30.45
C PHE A 201 1.26 8.32 28.96
N GLN A 202 0.91 7.09 28.59
CA GLN A 202 0.71 6.67 27.21
C GLN A 202 -0.65 6.00 27.08
N TYR A 203 -1.35 6.36 26.02
CA TYR A 203 -2.57 5.69 25.57
C TYR A 203 -2.41 5.29 24.11
N GLU A 204 -2.81 4.08 23.78
CA GLU A 204 -2.76 3.56 22.42
C GLU A 204 -4.07 2.83 22.10
N ASP A 205 -4.61 3.09 20.93
CA ASP A 205 -5.81 2.43 20.40
C ASP A 205 -5.56 2.04 18.95
N TYR A 206 -5.90 0.80 18.63
CA TYR A 206 -5.78 0.25 17.28
C TYR A 206 -7.09 -0.42 16.87
N THR A 207 -7.66 0.06 15.78
CA THR A 207 -8.91 -0.46 15.22
C THR A 207 -8.70 -0.87 13.77
N THR A 208 -9.13 -2.07 13.42
CA THR A 208 -9.11 -2.56 12.03
C THR A 208 -10.50 -3.04 11.64
N SER A 209 -10.94 -2.64 10.45
CA SER A 209 -12.13 -3.16 9.80
C SER A 209 -11.76 -3.73 8.43
N ASN A 210 -12.34 -4.87 8.11
CA ASN A 210 -12.16 -5.54 6.82
C ASN A 210 -13.53 -5.80 6.21
N SER A 211 -13.69 -5.46 4.92
CA SER A 211 -14.88 -5.76 4.13
C SER A 211 -14.46 -6.25 2.77
N GLY A 212 -15.08 -7.32 2.30
CA GLY A 212 -14.77 -7.88 0.99
C GLY A 212 -15.98 -8.53 0.37
N ILE A 213 -15.99 -8.54 -0.96
CA ILE A 213 -16.98 -9.22 -1.78
C ILE A 213 -16.26 -9.97 -2.90
N LYS A 214 -16.75 -11.15 -3.22
CA LYS A 214 -16.28 -11.96 -4.35
C LYS A 214 -17.48 -12.54 -5.07
N ASN A 215 -17.55 -12.31 -6.38
CA ASN A 215 -18.52 -12.93 -7.27
C ASN A 215 -17.81 -13.69 -8.40
N VAL A 216 -18.40 -14.80 -8.82
CA VAL A 216 -17.87 -15.69 -9.86
C VAL A 216 -18.66 -15.56 -11.16
N GLY A 217 -18.06 -16.04 -12.27
CA GLY A 217 -18.72 -16.04 -13.58
C GLY A 217 -18.70 -14.65 -14.24
N VAL A 218 -17.52 -14.14 -14.57
CA VAL A 218 -17.35 -12.88 -15.30
C VAL A 218 -17.98 -12.99 -16.68
N ILE A 219 -18.92 -12.10 -17.00
CA ILE A 219 -19.66 -12.12 -18.27
C ILE A 219 -18.85 -11.45 -19.38
N ASN A 220 -18.17 -10.34 -19.07
CA ASN A 220 -17.39 -9.58 -20.03
C ASN A 220 -16.00 -9.28 -19.45
N SER A 221 -14.95 -9.73 -20.14
CA SER A 221 -13.56 -9.53 -19.75
C SER A 221 -13.13 -8.06 -19.75
N ASP A 222 -13.68 -7.27 -20.67
CA ASP A 222 -13.33 -5.85 -20.82
C ASP A 222 -14.00 -4.97 -19.76
N LEU A 223 -15.11 -5.46 -19.18
CA LEU A 223 -15.87 -4.81 -18.12
C LEU A 223 -16.12 -5.77 -16.96
N ALA A 224 -15.04 -6.23 -16.34
CA ALA A 224 -15.11 -7.17 -15.23
C ALA A 224 -15.38 -6.42 -13.90
N VAL A 225 -16.66 -6.26 -13.58
CA VAL A 225 -17.16 -5.65 -12.34
C VAL A 225 -18.08 -6.63 -11.60
N ILE A 226 -18.23 -6.44 -10.29
CA ILE A 226 -19.04 -7.33 -9.42
C ILE A 226 -20.47 -7.51 -9.94
N ASP A 227 -21.09 -6.44 -10.44
CA ASP A 227 -22.48 -6.43 -10.88
C ASP A 227 -22.69 -7.13 -12.24
N LEU A 228 -21.62 -7.39 -12.99
CA LEU A 228 -21.61 -8.12 -14.26
C LEU A 228 -21.01 -9.50 -14.10
N THR A 229 -21.54 -10.27 -13.18
CA THR A 229 -21.17 -11.66 -12.93
C THR A 229 -22.41 -12.53 -12.88
N THR A 230 -22.30 -13.80 -13.31
CA THR A 230 -23.44 -14.73 -13.32
C THR A 230 -23.72 -15.37 -11.95
N GLY A 231 -22.75 -15.33 -11.04
CA GLY A 231 -22.79 -16.06 -9.78
C GLY A 231 -22.48 -17.55 -9.89
N TYR A 232 -22.20 -18.06 -11.10
CA TYR A 232 -21.91 -19.47 -11.39
C TYR A 232 -20.53 -19.61 -12.02
N THR A 233 -19.83 -20.70 -11.66
CA THR A 233 -18.61 -21.17 -12.35
C THR A 233 -19.05 -22.08 -13.50
N TYR A 234 -18.55 -21.82 -14.68
CA TYR A 234 -18.76 -22.65 -15.88
C TYR A 234 -17.67 -23.73 -15.96
#